data_db816f7cbb241123a38369e28a6df7ba
#
_entry.id   db816f7cbb241123a38369e28a6df7ba
#
_cell.length_a   1.000
_cell.length_b   1.000
_cell.length_c   1.000
_cell.angle_alpha   90.00
_cell.angle_beta   90.00
_cell.angle_gamma   90.00
#
_symmetry.space_group_name_H-M   'P 1'
#
loop_
_entity.id
_entity.type
_entity.pdbx_description
1 polymer ?
#
loop_
_entity_poly.entity_id
_entity_poly.type
_entity_poly.pdbx_seq_one_letter_code
_entity_poly.pdbx_strand_id
1 'polypeptide(L)'
;MKVMDRALAWLKAEGYAPQEEQGFIAVKYQGLTFLIPDTAEDETFLKIDLAFPLEAYEGLTEDRVLPLVNEISQEVKIAKATYRVDPQGGKALVYSAEVLVCEADDFGKVLPRLFELLGFAAQTLSDKNSKRPLRKPTSSLHAPSRLKIRRL
;
A
#
# COMPACT_ATOMS: atom_id res chain seq x y z
N MET A 1 -23.71 4.76 -10.23
CA MET A 1 -23.29 4.95 -8.84
C MET A 1 -21.79 4.85 -8.74
N LYS A 2 -21.18 5.80 -8.10
CA LYS A 2 -19.73 5.83 -7.99
C LYS A 2 -19.20 4.62 -7.27
N VAL A 3 -18.01 4.22 -7.61
CA VAL A 3 -17.34 3.10 -6.93
C VAL A 3 -17.22 3.36 -5.43
N MET A 4 -16.90 4.59 -5.06
CA MET A 4 -16.78 4.95 -3.64
C MET A 4 -18.09 4.70 -2.89
N ASP A 5 -19.23 5.06 -3.47
CA ASP A 5 -20.54 4.86 -2.83
C ASP A 5 -20.86 3.38 -2.69
N ARG A 6 -20.53 2.60 -3.70
CA ARG A 6 -20.77 1.15 -3.68
C ARG A 6 -19.86 0.50 -2.63
N ALA A 7 -18.62 0.93 -2.56
CA ALA A 7 -17.69 0.41 -1.56
C ALA A 7 -18.16 0.75 -0.15
N LEU A 8 -18.64 1.97 0.05
CA LEU A 8 -19.15 2.41 1.34
C LEU A 8 -20.33 1.55 1.78
N ALA A 9 -21.26 1.32 0.87
CA ALA A 9 -22.46 0.51 1.16
C ALA A 9 -22.04 -0.93 1.54
N TRP A 10 -21.11 -1.50 0.79
CA TRP A 10 -20.64 -2.85 1.05
C TRP A 10 -19.94 -2.93 2.41
N LEU A 11 -19.07 -1.97 2.71
CA LEU A 11 -18.35 -1.96 3.98
C LEU A 11 -19.29 -1.88 5.18
N LYS A 12 -20.32 -1.04 5.08
CA LYS A 12 -21.31 -0.93 6.15
C LYS A 12 -22.11 -2.22 6.32
N ALA A 13 -22.49 -2.84 5.22
CA ALA A 13 -23.27 -4.07 5.26
C ALA A 13 -22.46 -5.23 5.88
N GLU A 14 -21.15 -5.23 5.69
CA GLU A 14 -20.30 -6.29 6.22
C GLU A 14 -19.85 -6.03 7.66
N GLY A 15 -20.27 -4.93 8.24
CA GLY A 15 -19.95 -4.67 9.64
C GLY A 15 -18.67 -3.88 9.88
N TYR A 16 -18.04 -3.39 8.83
CA TYR A 16 -16.92 -2.47 9.00
C TYR A 16 -17.48 -1.11 9.43
N ALA A 17 -16.66 -0.30 10.01
CA ALA A 17 -17.07 1.02 10.44
C ALA A 17 -16.38 2.10 9.61
N PRO A 18 -16.73 2.22 8.32
CA PRO A 18 -16.08 3.20 7.47
C PRO A 18 -16.49 4.61 7.86
N GLN A 19 -15.53 5.54 7.71
CA GLN A 19 -15.79 6.93 7.98
C GLN A 19 -15.68 7.70 6.68
N GLU A 20 -16.72 8.43 6.35
CA GLU A 20 -16.70 9.25 5.14
C GLU A 20 -16.05 10.57 5.44
N GLU A 21 -15.07 10.93 4.65
CA GLU A 21 -14.43 12.22 4.73
C GLU A 21 -14.60 12.91 3.39
N GLN A 22 -14.17 14.15 3.30
CA GLN A 22 -14.31 14.84 2.05
C GLN A 22 -13.33 14.25 1.04
N GLY A 23 -13.85 13.57 0.06
CA GLY A 23 -13.03 13.01 -1.01
C GLY A 23 -12.49 11.61 -0.80
N PHE A 24 -12.78 10.98 0.35
CA PHE A 24 -12.33 9.61 0.56
C PHE A 24 -13.10 8.93 1.70
N ILE A 25 -12.96 7.63 1.78
CA ILE A 25 -13.48 6.83 2.89
C ILE A 25 -12.28 6.30 3.65
N ALA A 26 -12.30 6.38 4.97
CA ALA A 26 -11.28 5.76 5.81
C ALA A 26 -11.90 4.53 6.46
N VAL A 27 -11.20 3.40 6.41
CA VAL A 27 -11.70 2.16 7.02
C VAL A 27 -10.54 1.42 7.68
N LYS A 28 -10.82 0.84 8.85
CA LYS A 28 -9.80 0.07 9.56
C LYS A 28 -9.95 -1.40 9.28
N TYR A 29 -8.84 -2.06 9.05
CA TYR A 29 -8.80 -3.49 8.86
C TYR A 29 -7.54 -4.02 9.52
N GLN A 30 -7.71 -4.88 10.51
CA GLN A 30 -6.59 -5.49 11.25
C GLN A 30 -5.58 -4.46 11.77
N GLY A 31 -6.10 -3.38 12.34
CA GLY A 31 -5.25 -2.37 12.95
C GLY A 31 -4.66 -1.34 12.00
N LEU A 32 -4.88 -1.49 10.71
CA LEU A 32 -4.37 -0.54 9.72
C LEU A 32 -5.53 0.30 9.19
N THR A 33 -5.25 1.54 8.84
CA THR A 33 -6.26 2.42 8.27
C THR A 33 -6.03 2.55 6.77
N PHE A 34 -7.03 2.14 6.01
CA PHE A 34 -6.98 2.22 4.55
C PHE A 34 -7.85 3.36 4.06
N LEU A 35 -7.45 3.98 2.98
CA LEU A 35 -8.18 5.09 2.39
C LEU A 35 -8.67 4.68 1.01
N ILE A 36 -9.93 4.96 0.74
CA ILE A 36 -10.51 4.72 -0.58
C ILE A 36 -10.88 6.08 -1.14
N PRO A 37 -10.04 6.64 -2.00
CA PRO A 37 -10.32 7.97 -2.54
C PRO A 37 -11.44 7.95 -3.58
N ASP A 38 -12.09 9.08 -3.74
CA ASP A 38 -13.12 9.24 -4.75
C ASP A 38 -12.41 9.28 -6.10
N THR A 39 -12.78 8.37 -6.99
CA THR A 39 -12.22 8.31 -8.32
C THR A 39 -13.12 9.03 -9.32
N ALA A 40 -13.77 10.05 -8.86
CA ALA A 40 -14.67 10.88 -9.62
C ALA A 40 -15.85 10.07 -10.16
N GLU A 41 -16.11 10.14 -11.41
CA GLU A 41 -17.29 9.47 -11.94
C GLU A 41 -17.02 8.13 -12.58
N ASP A 42 -15.85 7.59 -12.38
CA ASP A 42 -15.53 6.28 -12.94
C ASP A 42 -16.22 5.23 -12.07
N GLU A 43 -17.15 4.52 -12.65
CA GLU A 43 -17.94 3.55 -11.91
C GLU A 43 -17.27 2.18 -11.81
N THR A 44 -16.12 2.02 -12.40
CA THR A 44 -15.41 0.74 -12.37
C THR A 44 -14.03 0.82 -11.74
N PHE A 45 -13.47 2.01 -11.56
CA PHE A 45 -12.10 2.13 -11.06
C PHE A 45 -12.08 2.28 -9.55
N LEU A 46 -11.48 1.30 -8.89
CA LEU A 46 -11.34 1.31 -7.44
C LEU A 46 -9.88 1.52 -7.08
N LYS A 47 -9.62 2.47 -6.22
CA LYS A 47 -8.29 2.70 -5.70
C LYS A 47 -8.32 2.59 -4.18
N ILE A 48 -7.29 1.99 -3.61
CA ILE A 48 -7.14 1.88 -2.16
C ILE A 48 -5.72 2.26 -1.83
N ASP A 49 -5.54 3.09 -0.82
CA ASP A 49 -4.23 3.52 -0.36
C ASP A 49 -4.00 3.15 1.11
N LEU A 50 -2.76 2.81 1.42
CA LEU A 50 -2.31 2.60 2.79
C LEU A 50 -1.03 3.42 2.92
N ALA A 51 -1.02 4.41 3.80
CA ALA A 51 0.10 5.35 3.90
C ALA A 51 0.74 5.32 5.28
N PHE A 52 2.06 5.45 5.31
CA PHE A 52 2.81 5.58 6.55
C PHE A 52 3.80 6.72 6.41
N PRO A 53 3.97 7.55 7.44
CA PRO A 53 4.98 8.59 7.38
C PRO A 53 6.36 7.94 7.35
N LEU A 54 7.32 8.57 6.71
CA LEU A 54 8.68 8.00 6.58
C LEU A 54 9.28 7.67 7.94
N GLU A 55 9.00 8.49 8.94
CA GLU A 55 9.57 8.26 10.27
C GLU A 55 9.00 7.02 10.95
N ALA A 56 7.99 6.40 10.43
CA ALA A 56 7.49 5.14 10.97
C ALA A 56 8.48 3.99 10.70
N TYR A 57 9.40 4.20 9.76
CA TYR A 57 10.38 3.17 9.40
C TYR A 57 11.73 3.54 10.01
N GLU A 58 12.07 2.87 11.07
CA GLU A 58 13.29 3.17 11.80
C GLU A 58 14.53 3.09 10.93
N GLY A 59 15.33 4.12 10.93
CA GLY A 59 16.57 4.15 10.18
C GLY A 59 16.46 4.24 8.66
N LEU A 60 15.25 4.42 8.14
CA LEU A 60 15.09 4.51 6.69
C LEU A 60 15.36 5.93 6.23
N THR A 61 16.37 6.09 5.38
CA THR A 61 16.75 7.39 4.87
C THR A 61 16.25 7.53 3.44
N GLU A 62 16.15 8.77 2.95
CA GLU A 62 15.60 9.02 1.63
C GLU A 62 16.36 8.36 0.49
N ASP A 63 17.66 8.22 0.63
CA ASP A 63 18.47 7.61 -0.42
C ASP A 63 18.20 6.10 -0.54
N ARG A 64 17.59 5.50 0.48
CA ARG A 64 17.29 4.08 0.45
C ARG A 64 15.85 3.79 0.12
N VAL A 65 14.99 4.79 0.15
CA VAL A 65 13.57 4.60 -0.07
C VAL A 65 13.27 4.14 -1.49
N LEU A 66 13.82 4.81 -2.48
CA LEU A 66 13.48 4.50 -3.87
C LEU A 66 13.81 3.06 -4.27
N PRO A 67 14.99 2.52 -3.93
CA PRO A 67 15.25 1.12 -4.22
C PRO A 67 14.25 0.18 -3.54
N LEU A 68 13.87 0.49 -2.29
CA LEU A 68 12.93 -0.36 -1.57
C LEU A 68 11.52 -0.32 -2.16
N VAL A 69 11.01 0.87 -2.48
CA VAL A 69 9.68 0.95 -3.08
C VAL A 69 9.65 0.29 -4.46
N ASN A 70 10.74 0.39 -5.21
CA ASN A 70 10.83 -0.26 -6.49
C ASN A 70 10.80 -1.79 -6.32
N GLU A 71 11.52 -2.30 -5.33
CA GLU A 71 11.56 -3.72 -5.05
C GLU A 71 10.19 -4.25 -4.65
N ILE A 72 9.49 -3.53 -3.76
CA ILE A 72 8.16 -3.93 -3.32
C ILE A 72 7.18 -3.94 -4.49
N SER A 73 7.24 -2.92 -5.35
CA SER A 73 6.34 -2.85 -6.49
C SER A 73 6.57 -4.01 -7.46
N GLN A 74 7.77 -4.58 -7.48
CA GLN A 74 8.06 -5.74 -8.31
C GLN A 74 7.64 -7.05 -7.66
N GLU A 75 7.78 -7.15 -6.36
CA GLU A 75 7.55 -8.41 -5.66
C GLU A 75 6.11 -8.67 -5.23
N VAL A 76 5.38 -7.65 -4.85
CA VAL A 76 4.03 -7.85 -4.31
C VAL A 76 2.98 -7.66 -5.39
N LYS A 77 2.10 -8.65 -5.52
CA LYS A 77 1.05 -8.59 -6.53
C LYS A 77 0.15 -7.39 -6.34
N ILE A 78 -0.17 -6.73 -7.43
CA ILE A 78 -1.11 -5.60 -7.46
C ILE A 78 -0.61 -4.36 -6.73
N ALA A 79 0.07 -4.50 -5.63
CA ALA A 79 0.49 -3.35 -4.83
C ALA A 79 1.56 -2.52 -5.55
N LYS A 80 1.38 -1.20 -5.46
CA LYS A 80 2.34 -0.25 -5.99
C LYS A 80 2.82 0.55 -4.80
N ALA A 81 4.10 0.56 -4.53
CA ALA A 81 4.67 1.37 -3.46
C ALA A 81 5.28 2.64 -4.06
N THR A 82 5.00 3.77 -3.44
CA THR A 82 5.55 5.05 -3.90
C THR A 82 6.03 5.86 -2.71
N TYR A 83 6.97 6.73 -2.97
CA TYR A 83 7.47 7.67 -1.96
C TYR A 83 6.93 9.05 -2.35
N ARG A 84 6.25 9.69 -1.43
CA ARG A 84 5.63 10.98 -1.71
C ARG A 84 6.07 12.04 -0.72
N VAL A 85 6.29 13.24 -1.24
CA VAL A 85 6.65 14.39 -0.42
C VAL A 85 5.56 15.43 -0.66
N ASP A 86 4.90 15.87 0.40
CA ASP A 86 3.82 16.85 0.23
C ASP A 86 4.40 18.26 0.18
N PRO A 87 3.59 19.25 -0.20
CA PRO A 87 4.09 20.63 -0.32
C PRO A 87 4.67 21.22 0.97
N GLN A 88 4.27 20.70 2.12
CA GLN A 88 4.78 21.18 3.40
C GLN A 88 6.00 20.38 3.85
N GLY A 89 6.48 19.47 3.02
CA GLY A 89 7.66 18.69 3.34
C GLY A 89 7.39 17.38 4.06
N GLY A 90 6.14 17.02 4.28
CA GLY A 90 5.81 15.75 4.88
C GLY A 90 6.17 14.62 3.92
N LYS A 91 6.78 13.55 4.43
CA LYS A 91 7.25 12.43 3.62
C LYS A 91 6.53 11.17 4.00
N ALA A 92 6.07 10.43 3.03
CA ALA A 92 5.30 9.23 3.28
C ALA A 92 5.58 8.13 2.26
N LEU A 93 5.44 6.89 2.71
CA LEU A 93 5.43 5.73 1.84
C LEU A 93 3.98 5.37 1.65
N VAL A 94 3.54 5.26 0.42
CA VAL A 94 2.14 4.97 0.11
C VAL A 94 2.08 3.69 -0.70
N TYR A 95 1.28 2.74 -0.21
CA TYR A 95 1.04 1.49 -0.88
C TYR A 95 -0.36 1.56 -1.49
N SER A 96 -0.47 1.41 -2.79
CA SER A 96 -1.72 1.60 -3.50
C SER A 96 -2.09 0.37 -4.31
N ALA A 97 -3.37 0.12 -4.44
CA ALA A 97 -3.88 -0.87 -5.37
C ALA A 97 -4.94 -0.20 -6.23
N GLU A 98 -4.89 -0.44 -7.52
CA GLU A 98 -5.83 0.12 -8.47
C GLU A 98 -6.39 -1.03 -9.29
N VAL A 99 -7.68 -1.25 -9.22
CA VAL A 99 -8.32 -2.37 -9.91
C VAL A 99 -9.65 -1.94 -10.51
N LEU A 100 -10.12 -2.71 -11.47
CA LEU A 100 -11.43 -2.49 -12.05
C LEU A 100 -12.43 -3.41 -11.36
N VAL A 101 -13.56 -2.86 -10.94
CA VAL A 101 -14.59 -3.60 -10.24
C VAL A 101 -15.90 -3.36 -10.99
N CYS A 102 -16.38 -4.34 -11.65
CA CYS A 102 -17.54 -4.19 -12.51
C CYS A 102 -18.87 -4.49 -11.83
N GLU A 103 -18.91 -5.52 -11.04
CA GLU A 103 -20.15 -5.94 -10.39
C GLU A 103 -20.15 -5.63 -8.91
N ALA A 104 -21.33 -5.40 -8.37
CA ALA A 104 -21.44 -5.02 -6.97
C ALA A 104 -20.88 -6.08 -6.00
N ASP A 105 -21.05 -7.34 -6.33
CA ASP A 105 -20.61 -8.41 -5.43
C ASP A 105 -19.12 -8.66 -5.49
N ASP A 106 -18.42 -8.01 -6.41
CA ASP A 106 -16.99 -8.16 -6.48
C ASP A 106 -16.28 -7.62 -5.26
N PHE A 107 -16.90 -6.68 -4.54
CA PHE A 107 -16.26 -6.09 -3.37
C PHE A 107 -15.92 -7.14 -2.30
N GLY A 108 -16.79 -8.12 -2.11
CA GLY A 108 -16.55 -9.17 -1.13
C GLY A 108 -15.35 -10.03 -1.47
N LYS A 109 -15.03 -10.14 -2.75
CA LYS A 109 -13.90 -10.92 -3.21
C LYS A 109 -12.64 -10.06 -3.29
N VAL A 110 -12.80 -8.77 -3.50
CA VAL A 110 -11.70 -7.88 -3.80
C VAL A 110 -11.19 -7.10 -2.60
N LEU A 111 -12.07 -6.43 -1.85
CA LEU A 111 -11.63 -5.53 -0.79
C LEU A 111 -10.78 -6.19 0.30
N PRO A 112 -11.22 -7.28 0.91
CA PRO A 112 -10.39 -7.89 1.95
C PRO A 112 -9.04 -8.33 1.43
N ARG A 113 -9.01 -8.82 0.20
CA ARG A 113 -7.77 -9.27 -0.39
C ARG A 113 -6.82 -8.11 -0.69
N LEU A 114 -7.37 -6.98 -1.12
CA LEU A 114 -6.54 -5.79 -1.35
C LEU A 114 -5.99 -5.25 -0.04
N PHE A 115 -6.79 -5.23 1.02
CA PHE A 115 -6.32 -4.81 2.33
C PHE A 115 -5.13 -5.69 2.75
N GLU A 116 -5.26 -6.99 2.58
CA GLU A 116 -4.20 -7.91 2.96
C GLU A 116 -2.94 -7.74 2.12
N LEU A 117 -3.10 -7.54 0.82
CA LEU A 117 -1.95 -7.35 -0.05
C LEU A 117 -1.20 -6.05 0.24
N LEU A 118 -1.92 -4.98 0.53
CA LEU A 118 -1.28 -3.72 0.88
C LEU A 118 -0.59 -3.80 2.24
N GLY A 119 -1.24 -4.44 3.21
CA GLY A 119 -0.62 -4.67 4.52
C GLY A 119 0.63 -5.53 4.39
N PHE A 120 0.58 -6.55 3.54
CA PHE A 120 1.72 -7.42 3.28
C PHE A 120 2.87 -6.63 2.63
N ALA A 121 2.55 -5.73 1.70
CA ALA A 121 3.56 -4.91 1.05
C ALA A 121 4.27 -4.02 2.07
N ALA A 122 3.51 -3.39 2.94
CA ALA A 122 4.07 -2.53 3.97
C ALA A 122 4.95 -3.32 4.94
N GLN A 123 4.50 -4.50 5.34
CA GLN A 123 5.27 -5.35 6.24
C GLN A 123 6.55 -5.84 5.56
N THR A 124 6.47 -6.20 4.28
CA THR A 124 7.62 -6.66 3.53
C THR A 124 8.69 -5.58 3.44
N LEU A 125 8.28 -4.33 3.19
CA LEU A 125 9.22 -3.24 3.12
C LEU A 125 9.86 -3.01 4.49
N SER A 126 9.08 -3.06 5.55
CA SER A 126 9.58 -2.90 6.91
C SER A 126 10.61 -3.97 7.23
N ASP A 127 10.34 -5.22 6.83
CA ASP A 127 11.26 -6.32 7.07
C ASP A 127 12.56 -6.13 6.29
N LYS A 128 12.48 -5.70 5.04
CA LYS A 128 13.67 -5.45 4.25
C LYS A 128 14.50 -4.32 4.84
N ASN A 129 13.86 -3.30 5.34
CA ASN A 129 14.55 -2.20 5.99
C ASN A 129 15.28 -2.67 7.25
N SER A 130 14.65 -3.51 8.05
CA SER A 130 15.23 -4.01 9.28
C SER A 130 16.39 -4.94 9.05
N LYS A 131 16.36 -5.68 7.95
CA LYS A 131 17.40 -6.64 7.67
C LYS A 131 18.60 -6.07 6.97
N ARG A 132 18.61 -4.71 6.71
CA ARG A 132 19.68 -4.14 6.08
C ARG A 132 20.91 -4.26 6.83
N PRO A 133 22.01 -4.59 6.27
CA PRO A 133 23.28 -4.74 6.92
C PRO A 133 23.73 -3.43 7.43
N LEU A 134 24.26 -3.48 8.55
CA LEU A 134 24.81 -2.33 9.08
C LEU A 134 26.15 -2.08 8.62
N ARG A 135 26.77 -2.78 8.02
CA ARG A 135 28.03 -2.63 7.71
C ARG A 135 28.55 -2.80 6.55
N LYS A 136 29.10 -2.86 6.20
CA LYS A 136 29.55 -3.00 5.36
C LYS A 136 30.23 -3.46 4.67
N PRO A 137 30.66 -3.42 4.36
CA PRO A 137 31.28 -3.56 3.63
C PRO A 137 32.05 -4.29 2.97
N THR A 138 32.49 -4.31 2.73
CA THR A 138 33.42 -4.88 2.33
C THR A 138 33.21 -5.99 1.58
N SER A 139 33.26 -6.52 1.55
CA SER A 139 33.13 -7.53 0.99
C SER A 139 32.26 -7.77 0.27
N SER A 140 31.79 -7.61 0.21
CA SER A 140 30.88 -7.79 -0.34
C SER A 140 30.79 -8.23 -1.42
N LEU A 141 30.95 -8.24 -1.87
CA LEU A 141 30.96 -8.62 -2.93
C LEU A 141 30.13 -9.61 -3.31
N HIS A 142 29.85 -10.32 -2.94
CA HIS A 142 29.19 -11.34 -3.31
C HIS A 142 27.88 -11.15 -3.20
N ALA A 143 27.65 -10.40 -2.84
CA ALA A 143 26.44 -10.09 -2.57
C ALA A 143 25.47 -10.35 -3.55
N PRO A 144 25.60 -10.04 -4.64
CA PRO A 144 24.64 -10.12 -5.63
C PRO A 144 23.81 -11.29 -5.64
N SER A 145 24.40 -12.27 -5.44
CA SER A 145 23.68 -13.41 -5.60
C SER A 145 22.44 -13.41 -4.88
N ARG A 146 22.27 -12.55 -4.05
CA ARG A 146 21.19 -12.67 -3.29
C ARG A 146 20.06 -12.09 -3.82
N LEU A 147 20.03 -11.63 -4.83
CA LEU A 147 18.94 -11.05 -5.30
C LEU A 147 18.04 -12.04 -5.73
N LYS A 148 17.43 -12.71 -4.92
CA LYS A 148 16.57 -13.63 -5.30
C LYS A 148 15.34 -12.96 -5.44
N ILE A 149 14.90 -12.69 -6.59
CA ILE A 149 13.67 -12.05 -6.79
C ILE A 149 12.63 -13.05 -6.69
N ARG A 150 11.67 -12.89 -5.83
CA ARG A 150 10.67 -13.81 -5.69
C ARG A 150 9.69 -13.56 -6.72
N ARG A 151 9.32 -14.46 -7.47
CA ARG A 151 8.38 -14.29 -8.45
C ARG A 151 7.09 -14.58 -7.88
N LEU A 152 6.13 -13.86 -8.12
CA LEU A 152 4.80 -14.03 -7.54
C LEU A 152 3.85 -14.73 -8.44
#